data_ff13eaca5e8c5dd0abbc5bbca94f7ec6
#
_entry.id   ff13eaca5e8c5dd0abbc5bbca94f7ec6
#
_cell.length_a   1.000
_cell.length_b   1.000
_cell.length_c   1.000
_cell.angle_alpha   90.00
_cell.angle_beta   90.00
_cell.angle_gamma   90.00
#
_symmetry.space_group_name_H-M   'P 1'
#
loop_
_entity.id
_entity.type
_entity.pdbx_description
1 polymer ?
#
loop_
_entity_poly.entity_id
_entity_poly.type
_entity_poly.pdbx_seq_one_letter_code
_entity_poly.pdbx_strand_id
1 'polypeptide(L)'
;MSTTGLSHASDTTRLVIPDLDAGLNFLSRLPLANPLQSEVSLNQFFDSLLQSPPAALTYLNLLEQTRVPLCFVEEELARRYVNKPLPPGDVEAQAFDQVVEVWRKVTRAYSQCAQLDSDADDPEHPLRVALVLHRCLYYTTMIIVEHYRARREIPAGVWLDLHGYYASAEEWGVATYPLADALDPHGRSTHCMAAYVMALLMDVSGPYSLSVRDQGIVRRWATQWAPLVSIHGAEPGEALPPFAVDLMQDTGLKSISDSLNTSQLRRLDTSRLAMVLTQVRQQLAQKLSPAQIGLGEDCSVGHCRRLLDHLARPWTQARAARKFRRQAASGIAKVGAGFEAMHFFISGKEFSQPENVRMYSRQDFDTLFVFRQMDDPTAKLQIQQGTQVARPDEWEVVNQSANGFRLMRSIAGAKIAHGQLLAVCPHDGDRFILAQVTWLMQDRSGGLVAGIAALPGTPQAIATRLLSGHTGKAELYTQAFLLPAVDAINAPQSLVLPVGWFQPSRVIEIYSETPVRVRLDHILQDGPDFERVSYVLEK
;
A
#
# COMPACT_ATOMS: atom_id res chain seq x y z
N MET A 1 5.46 57.55 26.40
CA MET A 1 6.38 56.37 26.43
C MET A 1 6.02 55.51 25.26
N SER A 2 6.83 55.60 24.20
CA SER A 2 6.60 54.94 22.92
C SER A 2 7.16 53.53 22.99
N THR A 3 6.32 52.54 22.69
CA THR A 3 6.77 51.18 22.46
C THR A 3 6.74 50.94 20.95
N THR A 4 7.92 50.98 20.35
CA THR A 4 8.18 50.56 18.97
C THR A 4 8.04 49.04 18.87
N GLY A 5 7.00 48.59 18.20
CA GLY A 5 6.85 47.20 17.74
C GLY A 5 7.79 46.95 16.55
N LEU A 6 8.77 46.11 16.73
CA LEU A 6 9.61 45.55 15.68
C LEU A 6 8.76 44.55 14.89
N SER A 7 8.30 44.99 13.72
CA SER A 7 7.79 44.09 12.66
C SER A 7 9.00 43.38 12.04
N HIS A 8 9.21 42.11 12.38
CA HIS A 8 10.04 41.23 11.58
C HIS A 8 9.26 40.87 10.30
N ALA A 9 9.31 41.74 9.30
CA ALA A 9 9.10 41.33 7.94
C ALA A 9 10.26 40.44 7.55
N SER A 10 10.05 39.13 7.48
CA SER A 10 10.97 38.20 6.81
C SER A 10 10.97 38.55 5.33
N ASP A 11 11.99 39.30 4.94
CA ASP A 11 12.33 39.57 3.54
C ASP A 11 12.74 38.22 2.93
N THR A 12 11.78 37.43 2.48
CA THR A 12 12.03 36.24 1.66
C THR A 12 12.51 36.74 0.31
N THR A 13 13.83 36.89 0.20
CA THR A 13 14.49 37.19 -1.08
C THR A 13 14.03 36.15 -2.09
N ARG A 14 13.18 36.60 -3.03
CA ARG A 14 12.60 35.72 -4.06
C ARG A 14 13.73 35.08 -4.87
N LEU A 15 13.79 33.76 -4.87
CA LEU A 15 14.75 33.02 -5.69
C LEU A 15 14.46 33.33 -7.17
N VAL A 16 15.48 33.69 -7.94
CA VAL A 16 15.42 33.89 -9.40
C VAL A 16 16.47 33.02 -10.03
N ILE A 17 16.09 32.21 -11.01
CA ILE A 17 16.97 31.32 -11.77
C ILE A 17 17.04 31.86 -13.21
N PRO A 18 17.99 32.74 -13.51
CA PRO A 18 18.03 33.43 -14.81
C PRO A 18 18.59 32.55 -15.94
N ASP A 19 19.46 31.60 -15.61
CA ASP A 19 20.19 30.80 -16.60
C ASP A 19 20.53 29.40 -16.05
N LEU A 20 21.14 28.58 -16.89
CA LEU A 20 21.51 27.19 -16.59
C LEU A 20 22.51 27.11 -15.44
N ASP A 21 23.57 27.97 -15.45
CA ASP A 21 24.64 27.92 -14.46
C ASP A 21 24.13 28.25 -13.06
N ALA A 22 23.28 29.27 -12.95
CA ALA A 22 22.60 29.61 -11.69
C ALA A 22 21.77 28.45 -11.14
N GLY A 23 21.01 27.79 -12.03
CA GLY A 23 20.20 26.63 -11.65
C GLY A 23 21.03 25.43 -11.22
N LEU A 24 22.08 25.07 -11.97
CA LEU A 24 22.99 23.98 -11.61
C LEU A 24 23.74 24.26 -10.29
N ASN A 25 24.18 25.49 -10.07
CA ASN A 25 24.81 25.90 -8.82
C ASN A 25 23.82 25.78 -7.63
N PHE A 26 22.54 26.12 -7.83
CA PHE A 26 21.51 25.92 -6.81
C PHE A 26 21.33 24.43 -6.50
N LEU A 27 21.15 23.59 -7.52
CA LEU A 27 20.94 22.14 -7.37
C LEU A 27 22.12 21.43 -6.71
N SER A 28 23.37 21.87 -6.99
CA SER A 28 24.58 21.31 -6.38
C SER A 28 24.68 21.57 -4.86
N ARG A 29 23.94 22.56 -4.36
CA ARG A 29 23.92 22.96 -2.94
C ARG A 29 22.72 22.39 -2.17
N LEU A 30 21.90 21.54 -2.79
CA LEU A 30 20.78 20.93 -2.09
C LEU A 30 21.26 20.12 -0.87
N PRO A 31 20.69 20.35 0.31
CA PRO A 31 21.08 19.65 1.54
C PRO A 31 20.46 18.23 1.60
N LEU A 32 20.84 17.34 0.68
CA LEU A 32 20.25 16.02 0.51
C LEU A 32 20.28 15.15 1.78
N ALA A 33 21.17 15.44 2.73
CA ALA A 33 21.19 14.80 4.04
C ALA A 33 19.98 15.19 4.93
N ASN A 34 19.27 16.28 4.57
CA ASN A 34 18.05 16.72 5.24
C ASN A 34 16.91 16.83 4.23
N PRO A 35 16.13 15.76 4.03
CA PRO A 35 15.07 15.71 3.01
C PRO A 35 14.02 16.82 3.14
N LEU A 36 13.66 17.22 4.37
CA LEU A 36 12.70 18.31 4.59
C LEU A 36 13.21 19.67 4.08
N GLN A 37 14.48 19.98 4.36
CA GLN A 37 15.06 21.22 3.89
C GLN A 37 15.27 21.18 2.37
N SER A 38 15.62 20.02 1.83
CA SER A 38 15.77 19.83 0.38
C SER A 38 14.42 20.00 -0.34
N GLU A 39 13.33 19.49 0.23
CA GLU A 39 11.98 19.66 -0.32
C GLU A 39 11.57 21.13 -0.38
N VAL A 40 11.79 21.89 0.70
CA VAL A 40 11.53 23.33 0.71
C VAL A 40 12.35 24.05 -0.38
N SER A 41 13.63 23.70 -0.53
CA SER A 41 14.51 24.28 -1.56
C SER A 41 14.04 23.93 -2.97
N LEU A 42 13.65 22.67 -3.21
CA LEU A 42 13.10 22.24 -4.51
C LEU A 42 11.77 22.92 -4.83
N ASN A 43 10.88 23.08 -3.85
CA ASN A 43 9.64 23.83 -4.03
C ASN A 43 9.91 25.30 -4.45
N GLN A 44 10.86 25.98 -3.78
CA GLN A 44 11.27 27.34 -4.14
C GLN A 44 11.87 27.39 -5.55
N PHE A 45 12.62 26.38 -5.93
CA PHE A 45 13.19 26.26 -7.27
C PHE A 45 12.10 26.14 -8.34
N PHE A 46 11.15 25.23 -8.16
CA PHE A 46 10.02 25.07 -9.10
C PHE A 46 9.12 26.30 -9.13
N ASP A 47 8.85 26.92 -7.98
CA ASP A 47 8.07 28.16 -7.92
C ASP A 47 8.77 29.29 -8.69
N SER A 48 10.09 29.39 -8.61
CA SER A 48 10.90 30.35 -9.37
C SER A 48 10.78 30.10 -10.88
N LEU A 49 10.95 28.85 -11.33
CA LEU A 49 10.84 28.47 -12.74
C LEU A 49 9.44 28.72 -13.31
N LEU A 50 8.39 28.40 -12.54
CA LEU A 50 7.00 28.61 -12.96
C LEU A 50 6.62 30.09 -13.06
N GLN A 51 7.17 30.93 -12.15
CA GLN A 51 6.85 32.35 -12.12
C GLN A 51 7.68 33.19 -13.10
N SER A 52 8.90 32.77 -13.37
CA SER A 52 9.86 33.47 -14.23
C SER A 52 10.64 32.46 -15.07
N PRO A 53 9.96 31.85 -16.06
CA PRO A 53 10.56 30.79 -16.85
C PRO A 53 11.74 31.32 -17.69
N PRO A 54 12.90 30.62 -17.71
CA PRO A 54 13.98 30.92 -18.63
C PRO A 54 13.61 30.48 -20.06
N ALA A 55 14.53 30.65 -21.02
CA ALA A 55 14.34 30.13 -22.39
C ALA A 55 14.05 28.63 -22.37
N ALA A 56 13.20 28.14 -23.30
CA ALA A 56 12.65 26.77 -23.30
C ALA A 56 13.70 25.67 -23.15
N LEU A 57 14.82 25.76 -23.89
CA LEU A 57 15.91 24.76 -23.78
C LEU A 57 16.63 24.80 -22.42
N THR A 58 16.86 25.98 -21.87
CA THR A 58 17.43 26.14 -20.53
C THR A 58 16.46 25.58 -19.49
N TYR A 59 15.19 25.87 -19.63
CA TYR A 59 14.15 25.37 -18.76
C TYR A 59 14.09 23.82 -18.74
N LEU A 60 14.04 23.22 -19.93
CA LEU A 60 14.03 21.76 -20.08
C LEU A 60 15.27 21.10 -19.45
N ASN A 61 16.47 21.67 -19.71
CA ASN A 61 17.69 21.16 -19.13
C ASN A 61 17.68 21.23 -17.58
N LEU A 62 17.21 22.34 -17.01
CA LEU A 62 17.09 22.47 -15.57
C LEU A 62 16.13 21.44 -14.98
N LEU A 63 14.98 21.22 -15.62
CA LEU A 63 14.02 20.20 -15.17
C LEU A 63 14.62 18.79 -15.24
N GLU A 64 15.35 18.44 -16.28
CA GLU A 64 16.02 17.12 -16.39
C GLU A 64 17.09 16.93 -15.29
N GLN A 65 17.85 17.97 -14.95
CA GLN A 65 18.85 17.90 -13.88
C GLN A 65 18.25 17.75 -12.48
N THR A 66 17.01 18.20 -12.26
CA THR A 66 16.33 18.03 -10.96
C THR A 66 15.85 16.61 -10.71
N ARG A 67 15.71 15.77 -11.73
CA ARG A 67 14.96 14.49 -11.62
C ARG A 67 15.53 13.54 -10.58
N VAL A 68 16.85 13.35 -10.54
CA VAL A 68 17.47 12.40 -9.61
C VAL A 68 17.37 12.91 -8.15
N PRO A 69 17.82 14.12 -7.81
CA PRO A 69 17.70 14.62 -6.44
C PRO A 69 16.23 14.74 -5.99
N LEU A 70 15.31 15.12 -6.88
CA LEU A 70 13.89 15.20 -6.59
C LEU A 70 13.33 13.82 -6.20
N CYS A 71 13.54 12.79 -7.02
CA CYS A 71 13.02 11.45 -6.71
C CYS A 71 13.59 10.90 -5.40
N PHE A 72 14.85 11.21 -5.08
CA PHE A 72 15.45 10.82 -3.81
C PHE A 72 14.75 11.50 -2.63
N VAL A 73 14.54 12.81 -2.69
CA VAL A 73 13.91 13.59 -1.62
C VAL A 73 12.47 13.14 -1.38
N GLU A 74 11.70 13.01 -2.45
CA GLU A 74 10.30 12.60 -2.35
C GLU A 74 10.13 11.15 -1.83
N GLU A 75 11.03 10.23 -2.19
CA GLU A 75 11.01 8.87 -1.65
C GLU A 75 11.32 8.84 -0.13
N GLU A 76 12.26 9.68 0.34
CA GLU A 76 12.54 9.81 1.77
C GLU A 76 11.34 10.42 2.54
N LEU A 77 10.67 11.40 1.97
CA LEU A 77 9.48 12.01 2.58
C LEU A 77 8.28 11.05 2.59
N ALA A 78 8.12 10.25 1.56
CA ALA A 78 7.04 9.28 1.46
C ALA A 78 7.06 8.24 2.59
N ARG A 79 8.23 7.95 3.19
CA ARG A 79 8.36 7.05 4.35
C ARG A 79 7.52 7.49 5.56
N ARG A 80 7.10 8.76 5.62
CA ARG A 80 6.30 9.29 6.73
C ARG A 80 4.87 8.79 6.72
N TYR A 81 4.27 8.58 5.53
CA TYR A 81 2.88 8.16 5.37
C TYR A 81 2.72 6.75 4.80
N VAL A 82 3.74 6.22 4.14
CA VAL A 82 3.70 4.89 3.55
C VAL A 82 3.61 3.82 4.63
N ASN A 83 2.75 2.82 4.42
CA ASN A 83 2.53 1.70 5.35
C ASN A 83 2.00 2.11 6.75
N LYS A 84 1.27 3.22 6.82
CA LYS A 84 0.62 3.66 8.07
C LYS A 84 -0.82 3.19 8.15
N PRO A 85 -1.36 2.98 9.37
CA PRO A 85 -2.79 2.71 9.55
C PRO A 85 -3.65 3.90 9.13
N LEU A 86 -4.88 3.63 8.68
CA LEU A 86 -5.86 4.64 8.30
C LEU A 86 -6.96 4.79 9.37
N PRO A 87 -7.51 6.00 9.53
CA PRO A 87 -7.16 7.26 8.86
C PRO A 87 -5.77 7.77 9.27
N PRO A 88 -5.07 8.52 8.39
CA PRO A 88 -3.75 9.07 8.71
C PRO A 88 -3.84 10.11 9.83
N GLY A 89 -2.74 10.31 10.56
CA GLY A 89 -2.59 11.47 11.42
C GLY A 89 -2.25 12.74 10.63
N ASP A 90 -2.31 13.91 11.28
CA ASP A 90 -2.08 15.20 10.62
C ASP A 90 -0.70 15.30 9.97
N VAL A 91 0.35 14.82 10.64
CA VAL A 91 1.73 14.81 10.12
C VAL A 91 1.87 13.93 8.88
N GLU A 92 1.23 12.77 8.91
CA GLU A 92 1.21 11.80 7.80
C GLU A 92 0.43 12.37 6.61
N ALA A 93 -0.72 12.99 6.86
CA ALA A 93 -1.54 13.65 5.84
C ALA A 93 -0.80 14.82 5.19
N GLN A 94 -0.18 15.68 5.99
CA GLN A 94 0.59 16.82 5.50
C GLN A 94 1.78 16.37 4.64
N ALA A 95 2.53 15.35 5.06
CA ALA A 95 3.66 14.82 4.29
C ALA A 95 3.20 14.25 2.94
N PHE A 96 2.06 13.56 2.91
CA PHE A 96 1.46 13.07 1.66
C PHE A 96 1.08 14.22 0.73
N ASP A 97 0.39 15.24 1.25
CA ASP A 97 -0.07 16.38 0.45
C ASP A 97 1.11 17.17 -0.13
N GLN A 98 2.21 17.33 0.65
CA GLN A 98 3.45 17.95 0.18
C GLN A 98 4.06 17.20 -1.00
N VAL A 99 4.25 15.87 -0.89
CA VAL A 99 4.81 15.04 -1.97
C VAL A 99 3.95 15.11 -3.24
N VAL A 100 2.63 14.98 -3.10
CA VAL A 100 1.72 15.05 -4.25
C VAL A 100 1.74 16.43 -4.91
N GLU A 101 1.83 17.51 -4.14
CA GLU A 101 1.88 18.87 -4.71
C GLU A 101 3.18 19.11 -5.46
N VAL A 102 4.31 18.58 -5.00
CA VAL A 102 5.57 18.65 -5.75
C VAL A 102 5.44 17.95 -7.10
N TRP A 103 4.86 16.75 -7.16
CA TRP A 103 4.64 16.05 -8.42
C TRP A 103 3.76 16.86 -9.38
N ARG A 104 2.71 17.53 -8.87
CA ARG A 104 1.88 18.44 -9.67
C ARG A 104 2.64 19.65 -10.19
N LYS A 105 3.49 20.26 -9.35
CA LYS A 105 4.33 21.40 -9.76
C LYS A 105 5.29 21.02 -10.88
N VAL A 106 5.94 19.88 -10.76
CA VAL A 106 6.87 19.39 -11.79
C VAL A 106 6.14 19.11 -13.09
N THR A 107 4.98 18.45 -13.05
CA THR A 107 4.15 18.23 -14.25
C THR A 107 3.79 19.57 -14.92
N ARG A 108 3.36 20.57 -14.13
CA ARG A 108 3.06 21.92 -14.65
C ARG A 108 4.29 22.58 -15.27
N ALA A 109 5.46 22.43 -14.67
CA ALA A 109 6.71 23.00 -15.17
C ALA A 109 7.09 22.41 -16.55
N TYR A 110 6.96 21.10 -16.73
CA TYR A 110 7.17 20.48 -18.06
C TYR A 110 6.11 20.93 -19.08
N SER A 111 4.83 20.97 -18.72
CA SER A 111 3.78 21.48 -19.59
C SER A 111 4.02 22.94 -20.01
N GLN A 112 4.46 23.80 -19.07
CA GLN A 112 4.79 25.18 -19.37
C GLN A 112 6.01 25.28 -20.31
N CYS A 113 7.01 24.44 -20.11
CA CYS A 113 8.19 24.37 -20.97
C CYS A 113 7.79 24.05 -22.42
N ALA A 114 6.86 23.11 -22.64
CA ALA A 114 6.35 22.81 -23.98
C ALA A 114 5.67 24.01 -24.66
N GLN A 115 4.93 24.81 -23.88
CA GLN A 115 4.25 26.01 -24.42
C GLN A 115 5.22 27.13 -24.83
N LEU A 116 6.43 27.15 -24.24
CA LEU A 116 7.48 28.11 -24.55
C LEU A 116 8.36 27.67 -25.72
N ASP A 117 8.33 26.39 -26.10
CA ASP A 117 9.09 25.84 -27.23
C ASP A 117 8.30 26.11 -28.54
N SER A 118 8.62 27.21 -29.19
CA SER A 118 7.94 27.69 -30.41
C SER A 118 8.68 27.37 -31.70
N ASP A 119 9.86 26.72 -31.62
CA ASP A 119 10.67 26.41 -32.80
C ASP A 119 10.32 25.03 -33.36
N ALA A 120 9.23 24.97 -34.13
CA ALA A 120 8.73 23.77 -34.76
C ALA A 120 9.58 23.30 -35.94
N ASP A 121 10.42 24.17 -36.51
CA ASP A 121 11.31 23.87 -37.65
C ASP A 121 12.64 23.25 -37.19
N ASP A 122 12.93 23.25 -35.89
CA ASP A 122 14.12 22.61 -35.33
C ASP A 122 14.03 21.07 -35.49
N PRO A 123 15.02 20.42 -36.09
CA PRO A 123 15.07 18.96 -36.25
C PRO A 123 14.94 18.18 -34.91
N GLU A 124 15.31 18.77 -33.77
CA GLU A 124 15.20 18.17 -32.46
C GLU A 124 13.84 18.43 -31.79
N HIS A 125 12.95 19.23 -32.38
CA HIS A 125 11.64 19.53 -31.80
C HIS A 125 10.81 18.27 -31.50
N PRO A 126 10.71 17.23 -32.36
CA PRO A 126 9.98 16.00 -32.01
C PRO A 126 10.56 15.27 -30.79
N LEU A 127 11.89 15.29 -30.61
CA LEU A 127 12.54 14.74 -29.43
C LEU A 127 12.12 15.49 -28.15
N ARG A 128 12.10 16.82 -28.21
CA ARG A 128 11.69 17.65 -27.07
C ARG A 128 10.22 17.45 -26.72
N VAL A 129 9.34 17.39 -27.72
CA VAL A 129 7.91 17.07 -27.53
C VAL A 129 7.75 15.70 -26.87
N ALA A 130 8.41 14.67 -27.40
CA ALA A 130 8.40 13.33 -26.81
C ALA A 130 8.89 13.34 -25.37
N LEU A 131 9.99 14.05 -25.09
CA LEU A 131 10.58 14.16 -23.76
C LEU A 131 9.61 14.80 -22.77
N VAL A 132 9.04 15.95 -23.10
CA VAL A 132 8.10 16.67 -22.24
C VAL A 132 6.86 15.83 -21.95
N LEU A 133 6.23 15.25 -22.99
CA LEU A 133 5.04 14.41 -22.80
C LEU A 133 5.34 13.16 -21.96
N HIS A 134 6.51 12.53 -22.18
CA HIS A 134 6.93 11.42 -21.32
C HIS A 134 7.07 11.84 -19.86
N ARG A 135 7.66 13.00 -19.58
CA ARG A 135 7.81 13.49 -18.21
C ARG A 135 6.47 13.88 -17.57
N CYS A 136 5.56 14.46 -18.33
CA CYS A 136 4.20 14.71 -17.86
C CYS A 136 3.47 13.39 -17.51
N LEU A 137 3.57 12.38 -18.36
CA LEU A 137 3.05 11.04 -18.10
C LEU A 137 3.69 10.42 -16.84
N TYR A 138 5.01 10.50 -16.71
CA TYR A 138 5.74 9.95 -15.58
C TYR A 138 5.31 10.60 -14.26
N TYR A 139 5.31 11.93 -14.16
CA TYR A 139 4.98 12.61 -12.90
C TYR A 139 3.50 12.55 -12.55
N THR A 140 2.60 12.56 -13.54
CA THR A 140 1.17 12.26 -13.30
C THR A 140 0.99 10.83 -12.78
N THR A 141 1.76 9.87 -13.30
CA THR A 141 1.75 8.50 -12.76
C THR A 141 2.30 8.46 -11.32
N MET A 142 3.29 9.28 -10.97
CA MET A 142 3.77 9.35 -9.59
C MET A 142 2.67 9.84 -8.64
N ILE A 143 1.81 10.79 -9.04
CA ILE A 143 0.63 11.18 -8.26
C ILE A 143 -0.26 9.96 -7.99
N ILE A 144 -0.57 9.16 -9.02
CA ILE A 144 -1.36 7.93 -8.89
C ILE A 144 -0.69 6.93 -7.94
N VAL A 145 0.61 6.70 -8.10
CA VAL A 145 1.39 5.77 -7.27
C VAL A 145 1.36 6.18 -5.79
N GLU A 146 1.51 7.48 -5.50
CA GLU A 146 1.46 7.94 -4.11
C GLU A 146 0.07 7.74 -3.47
N HIS A 147 -1.00 7.92 -4.23
CA HIS A 147 -2.35 7.59 -3.75
C HIS A 147 -2.48 6.09 -3.42
N TYR A 148 -1.93 5.20 -4.24
CA TYR A 148 -1.90 3.76 -3.93
C TYR A 148 -1.07 3.45 -2.69
N ARG A 149 0.13 4.05 -2.55
CA ARG A 149 1.03 3.87 -1.39
C ARG A 149 0.41 4.36 -0.09
N ALA A 150 -0.28 5.50 -0.13
CA ALA A 150 -1.02 6.07 0.99
C ALA A 150 -2.41 5.43 1.19
N ARG A 151 -2.82 4.52 0.30
CA ARG A 151 -4.16 3.91 0.30
C ARG A 151 -5.29 4.93 0.26
N ARG A 152 -5.10 6.01 -0.48
CA ARG A 152 -6.10 7.05 -0.73
C ARG A 152 -6.71 6.89 -2.11
N GLU A 153 -7.99 7.19 -2.25
CA GLU A 153 -8.65 7.24 -3.56
C GLU A 153 -8.03 8.33 -4.43
N ILE A 154 -7.81 8.02 -5.70
CA ILE A 154 -7.23 8.97 -6.67
C ILE A 154 -8.21 10.13 -6.87
N PRO A 155 -7.76 11.40 -6.83
CA PRO A 155 -8.60 12.56 -7.06
C PRO A 155 -9.21 12.55 -8.47
N ALA A 156 -10.36 13.21 -8.60
CA ALA A 156 -10.96 13.43 -9.92
C ALA A 156 -10.01 14.22 -10.83
N GLY A 157 -9.98 13.86 -12.11
CA GLY A 157 -9.21 14.53 -13.15
C GLY A 157 -7.82 13.95 -13.40
N VAL A 158 -7.21 13.24 -12.44
CA VAL A 158 -5.82 12.74 -12.60
C VAL A 158 -5.70 11.72 -13.74
N TRP A 159 -6.67 10.84 -13.91
CA TRP A 159 -6.69 9.92 -15.05
C TRP A 159 -6.93 10.66 -16.37
N LEU A 160 -7.80 11.67 -16.39
CA LEU A 160 -8.03 12.50 -17.58
C LEU A 160 -6.77 13.25 -17.99
N ASP A 161 -6.01 13.81 -17.04
CA ASP A 161 -4.72 14.44 -17.32
C ASP A 161 -3.74 13.45 -17.94
N LEU A 162 -3.64 12.24 -17.36
CA LEU A 162 -2.77 11.18 -17.89
C LEU A 162 -3.18 10.77 -19.31
N HIS A 163 -4.48 10.61 -19.57
CA HIS A 163 -5.02 10.28 -20.88
C HIS A 163 -4.76 11.41 -21.89
N GLY A 164 -4.90 12.66 -21.47
CA GLY A 164 -4.63 13.82 -22.30
C GLY A 164 -3.17 13.89 -22.77
N TYR A 165 -2.21 13.65 -21.88
CA TYR A 165 -0.79 13.59 -22.27
C TYR A 165 -0.50 12.43 -23.22
N TYR A 166 -1.13 11.27 -23.00
CA TYR A 166 -0.95 10.13 -23.91
C TYR A 166 -1.59 10.38 -25.29
N ALA A 167 -2.81 10.93 -25.34
CA ALA A 167 -3.48 11.31 -26.57
C ALA A 167 -2.65 12.32 -27.38
N SER A 168 -2.06 13.32 -26.70
CA SER A 168 -1.14 14.27 -27.34
C SER A 168 0.09 13.57 -27.92
N ALA A 169 0.65 12.57 -27.22
CA ALA A 169 1.79 11.81 -27.76
C ALA A 169 1.42 10.98 -29.01
N GLU A 170 0.19 10.47 -29.10
CA GLU A 170 -0.34 9.81 -30.29
C GLU A 170 -0.54 10.83 -31.45
N GLU A 171 -1.17 11.97 -31.15
CA GLU A 171 -1.46 13.01 -32.14
C GLU A 171 -0.19 13.60 -32.78
N TRP A 172 0.85 13.83 -31.96
CA TRP A 172 2.15 14.30 -32.44
C TRP A 172 3.00 13.18 -33.08
N GLY A 173 2.54 11.93 -33.08
CA GLY A 173 3.28 10.80 -33.64
C GLY A 173 4.54 10.40 -32.86
N VAL A 174 4.66 10.84 -31.58
CA VAL A 174 5.84 10.62 -30.74
C VAL A 174 5.62 9.58 -29.63
N ALA A 175 4.50 8.90 -29.64
CA ALA A 175 4.13 7.93 -28.57
C ALA A 175 5.19 6.82 -28.36
N THR A 176 5.90 6.43 -29.41
CA THR A 176 6.94 5.38 -29.37
C THR A 176 8.35 5.93 -29.62
N TYR A 177 8.53 7.26 -29.64
CA TYR A 177 9.84 7.87 -29.84
C TYR A 177 10.79 7.48 -28.70
N PRO A 178 11.97 6.90 -29.00
CA PRO A 178 12.88 6.40 -27.97
C PRO A 178 13.53 7.53 -27.19
N LEU A 179 13.49 7.43 -25.87
CA LEU A 179 14.02 8.42 -24.92
C LEU A 179 14.96 7.76 -23.93
N ALA A 180 16.01 8.49 -23.54
CA ALA A 180 16.82 8.13 -22.38
C ALA A 180 16.13 8.58 -21.09
N ASP A 181 16.30 7.81 -20.00
CA ASP A 181 15.79 8.18 -18.70
C ASP A 181 16.89 8.03 -17.62
N ALA A 182 17.30 9.15 -17.03
CA ALA A 182 18.28 9.17 -15.95
C ALA A 182 17.84 8.41 -14.68
N LEU A 183 16.54 8.10 -14.56
CA LEU A 183 16.00 7.32 -13.44
C LEU A 183 16.01 5.80 -13.70
N ASP A 184 16.30 5.36 -14.92
CA ASP A 184 16.50 3.92 -15.19
C ASP A 184 17.93 3.50 -14.83
N PRO A 185 18.14 2.68 -13.78
CA PRO A 185 19.48 2.25 -13.35
C PRO A 185 20.20 1.38 -14.40
N HIS A 186 19.49 0.87 -15.39
CA HIS A 186 20.04 0.03 -16.46
C HIS A 186 20.27 0.79 -17.78
N GLY A 187 19.94 2.09 -17.83
CA GLY A 187 20.08 2.92 -19.04
C GLY A 187 19.23 2.48 -20.22
N ARG A 188 18.11 1.79 -19.97
CA ARG A 188 17.22 1.32 -21.02
C ARG A 188 16.45 2.49 -21.61
N SER A 189 16.23 2.42 -22.93
CA SER A 189 15.35 3.35 -23.61
C SER A 189 13.90 3.18 -23.18
N THR A 190 13.17 4.28 -23.04
CA THR A 190 11.73 4.35 -22.74
C THR A 190 11.00 5.17 -23.82
N HIS A 191 9.69 5.31 -23.71
CA HIS A 191 8.86 6.14 -24.58
C HIS A 191 7.50 6.44 -23.90
N CYS A 192 6.73 7.38 -24.42
CA CYS A 192 5.44 7.82 -23.84
C CYS A 192 4.46 6.66 -23.63
N MET A 193 4.30 5.77 -24.65
CA MET A 193 3.43 4.60 -24.54
C MET A 193 3.87 3.69 -23.38
N ALA A 194 5.16 3.44 -23.17
CA ALA A 194 5.64 2.62 -22.07
C ALA A 194 5.34 3.25 -20.69
N ALA A 195 5.53 4.56 -20.55
CA ALA A 195 5.19 5.28 -19.32
C ALA A 195 3.68 5.20 -19.02
N TYR A 196 2.83 5.34 -20.03
CA TYR A 196 1.39 5.22 -19.90
C TYR A 196 0.95 3.79 -19.56
N VAL A 197 1.47 2.78 -20.26
CA VAL A 197 1.19 1.36 -19.99
C VAL A 197 1.60 0.98 -18.57
N MET A 198 2.72 1.49 -18.07
CA MET A 198 3.14 1.23 -16.70
C MET A 198 2.07 1.65 -15.68
N ALA A 199 1.45 2.83 -15.86
CA ALA A 199 0.35 3.28 -14.99
C ALA A 199 -0.86 2.35 -15.07
N LEU A 200 -1.24 1.90 -16.28
CA LEU A 200 -2.35 0.98 -16.49
C LEU A 200 -2.08 -0.40 -15.87
N LEU A 201 -0.87 -0.94 -16.00
CA LEU A 201 -0.49 -2.21 -15.37
C LEU A 201 -0.48 -2.12 -13.84
N MET A 202 -0.05 -0.98 -13.28
CA MET A 202 -0.14 -0.73 -11.85
C MET A 202 -1.60 -0.74 -11.36
N ASP A 203 -2.49 -0.05 -12.06
CA ASP A 203 -3.91 0.05 -11.68
C ASP A 203 -4.60 -1.32 -11.66
N VAL A 204 -4.44 -2.12 -12.74
CA VAL A 204 -5.09 -3.44 -12.83
C VAL A 204 -4.47 -4.48 -11.89
N SER A 205 -3.30 -4.23 -11.32
CA SER A 205 -2.69 -5.10 -10.31
C SER A 205 -3.46 -5.12 -8.99
N GLY A 206 -4.42 -4.23 -8.78
CA GLY A 206 -5.20 -4.10 -7.54
C GLY A 206 -4.37 -3.56 -6.37
N PRO A 207 -3.72 -2.39 -6.52
CA PRO A 207 -2.69 -1.88 -5.60
C PRO A 207 -3.17 -1.72 -4.15
N TYR A 208 -4.45 -1.45 -3.91
CA TYR A 208 -5.01 -1.37 -2.56
C TYR A 208 -5.05 -2.73 -1.82
N SER A 209 -4.90 -3.84 -2.55
CA SER A 209 -4.79 -5.19 -1.97
C SER A 209 -3.34 -5.68 -1.81
N LEU A 210 -2.37 -4.92 -2.32
CA LEU A 210 -0.96 -5.25 -2.22
C LEU A 210 -0.33 -4.60 -0.98
N SER A 211 0.68 -5.25 -0.40
CA SER A 211 1.56 -4.58 0.55
C SER A 211 2.34 -3.46 -0.16
N VAL A 212 2.82 -2.47 0.58
CA VAL A 212 3.64 -1.39 -0.01
C VAL A 212 4.91 -1.94 -0.67
N ARG A 213 5.51 -2.98 -0.08
CA ARG A 213 6.64 -3.70 -0.69
C ARG A 213 6.26 -4.31 -2.03
N ASP A 214 5.10 -4.98 -2.10
CA ASP A 214 4.61 -5.59 -3.34
C ASP A 214 4.29 -4.54 -4.40
N GLN A 215 3.69 -3.40 -4.00
CA GLN A 215 3.49 -2.27 -4.90
C GLN A 215 4.81 -1.79 -5.50
N GLY A 216 5.90 -1.72 -4.72
CA GLY A 216 7.23 -1.37 -5.21
C GLY A 216 7.78 -2.38 -6.22
N ILE A 217 7.62 -3.69 -5.94
CA ILE A 217 8.02 -4.77 -6.85
C ILE A 217 7.19 -4.71 -8.15
N VAL A 218 5.88 -4.57 -8.03
CA VAL A 218 4.96 -4.48 -9.17
C VAL A 218 5.28 -3.26 -10.04
N ARG A 219 5.56 -2.09 -9.46
CA ARG A 219 5.98 -0.89 -10.18
C ARG A 219 7.26 -1.16 -10.99
N ARG A 220 8.27 -1.76 -10.37
CA ARG A 220 9.53 -2.13 -11.05
C ARG A 220 9.28 -3.07 -12.23
N TRP A 221 8.48 -4.11 -12.04
CA TRP A 221 8.14 -5.06 -13.12
C TRP A 221 7.26 -4.42 -14.19
N ALA A 222 6.29 -3.58 -13.82
CA ALA A 222 5.48 -2.83 -14.76
C ALA A 222 6.34 -1.90 -15.63
N THR A 223 7.29 -1.16 -15.04
CA THR A 223 8.25 -0.34 -15.78
C THR A 223 9.10 -1.18 -16.74
N GLN A 224 9.61 -2.32 -16.28
CA GLN A 224 10.46 -3.20 -17.07
C GLN A 224 9.73 -3.80 -18.27
N TRP A 225 8.47 -4.17 -18.12
CA TRP A 225 7.71 -4.92 -19.10
C TRP A 225 6.68 -4.09 -19.88
N ALA A 226 6.43 -2.84 -19.50
CA ALA A 226 5.56 -1.94 -20.25
C ALA A 226 5.92 -1.83 -21.74
N PRO A 227 7.21 -1.80 -22.16
CA PRO A 227 7.56 -1.78 -23.58
C PRO A 227 7.14 -3.03 -24.39
N LEU A 228 6.74 -4.11 -23.71
CA LEU A 228 6.22 -5.33 -24.36
C LEU A 228 4.72 -5.23 -24.72
N VAL A 229 4.05 -4.18 -24.25
CA VAL A 229 2.62 -3.96 -24.50
C VAL A 229 2.47 -2.85 -25.53
N SER A 230 1.66 -3.09 -26.54
CA SER A 230 1.27 -2.06 -27.51
C SER A 230 -0.18 -1.62 -27.29
N ILE A 231 -0.46 -0.36 -27.65
CA ILE A 231 -1.79 0.23 -27.57
C ILE A 231 -2.31 0.50 -28.97
N HIS A 232 -3.55 0.16 -29.21
CA HIS A 232 -4.22 0.34 -30.51
C HIS A 232 -5.59 0.97 -30.33
N GLY A 233 -6.04 1.77 -31.29
CA GLY A 233 -7.43 2.19 -31.38
C GLY A 233 -8.36 0.98 -31.52
N ALA A 234 -9.58 1.11 -31.05
CA ALA A 234 -10.62 0.11 -31.28
C ALA A 234 -11.20 0.33 -32.69
N GLU A 235 -11.11 -0.68 -33.56
CA GLU A 235 -11.69 -0.61 -34.90
C GLU A 235 -13.18 -0.99 -34.88
N PRO A 236 -14.02 -0.35 -35.73
CA PRO A 236 -15.44 -0.72 -35.84
C PRO A 236 -15.60 -2.18 -36.30
N GLY A 237 -16.39 -2.95 -35.57
CA GLY A 237 -16.68 -4.35 -35.90
C GLY A 237 -15.69 -5.37 -35.35
N GLU A 238 -14.64 -4.95 -34.67
CA GLU A 238 -13.72 -5.83 -34.00
C GLU A 238 -14.26 -6.29 -32.64
N ALA A 239 -14.02 -7.56 -32.28
CA ALA A 239 -14.41 -8.06 -30.96
C ALA A 239 -13.69 -7.25 -29.87
N LEU A 240 -14.47 -6.64 -28.98
CA LEU A 240 -13.91 -5.87 -27.88
C LEU A 240 -13.10 -6.77 -26.94
N PRO A 241 -11.88 -6.36 -26.55
CA PRO A 241 -11.11 -7.09 -25.57
C PRO A 241 -11.80 -7.06 -24.21
N PRO A 242 -11.46 -7.97 -23.29
CA PRO A 242 -12.08 -7.98 -21.95
C PRO A 242 -11.83 -6.70 -21.15
N PHE A 243 -10.76 -5.96 -21.49
CA PHE A 243 -10.41 -4.69 -20.85
C PHE A 243 -9.96 -3.69 -21.92
N ALA A 244 -10.33 -2.43 -21.73
CA ALA A 244 -9.84 -1.31 -22.52
C ALA A 244 -9.86 -0.03 -21.67
N VAL A 245 -9.26 1.03 -22.20
CA VAL A 245 -9.28 2.35 -21.60
C VAL A 245 -9.99 3.31 -22.55
N ASP A 246 -10.90 4.11 -22.00
CA ASP A 246 -11.54 5.21 -22.69
C ASP A 246 -10.83 6.50 -22.26
N LEU A 247 -10.18 7.18 -23.21
CA LEU A 247 -9.40 8.39 -22.94
C LEU A 247 -10.25 9.58 -22.45
N MET A 248 -11.57 9.49 -22.56
CA MET A 248 -12.51 10.50 -22.07
C MET A 248 -13.10 10.18 -20.72
N GLN A 249 -12.69 9.08 -20.08
CA GLN A 249 -13.16 8.70 -18.76
C GLN A 249 -12.07 8.83 -17.70
N ASP A 250 -12.42 9.40 -16.54
CA ASP A 250 -11.50 9.58 -15.41
C ASP A 250 -11.22 8.24 -14.67
N THR A 251 -10.71 7.25 -15.41
CA THR A 251 -10.46 5.92 -14.87
C THR A 251 -9.40 5.18 -15.68
N GLY A 252 -8.65 4.30 -15.02
CA GLY A 252 -7.70 3.41 -15.68
C GLY A 252 -8.38 2.33 -16.54
N LEU A 253 -7.68 1.21 -16.72
CA LEU A 253 -8.14 0.08 -17.53
C LEU A 253 -9.37 -0.59 -16.91
N LYS A 254 -10.46 -0.70 -17.66
CA LYS A 254 -11.73 -1.30 -17.19
C LYS A 254 -12.21 -2.44 -18.07
N SER A 255 -13.00 -3.33 -17.46
CA SER A 255 -13.80 -4.29 -18.21
C SER A 255 -14.87 -3.54 -19.00
N ILE A 256 -14.93 -3.81 -20.30
CA ILE A 256 -15.87 -3.15 -21.20
C ILE A 256 -17.20 -3.91 -21.21
N SER A 257 -18.31 -3.18 -21.18
CA SER A 257 -19.63 -3.64 -21.57
C SER A 257 -19.81 -3.40 -23.07
N ASP A 258 -20.50 -4.29 -23.77
CA ASP A 258 -20.64 -4.36 -25.23
C ASP A 258 -21.20 -3.09 -25.92
N SER A 259 -21.44 -2.01 -25.19
CA SER A 259 -22.11 -0.79 -25.68
C SER A 259 -21.20 0.42 -25.96
N LEU A 260 -19.88 0.33 -25.71
CA LEU A 260 -18.96 1.45 -25.85
C LEU A 260 -18.05 1.28 -27.08
N ASN A 261 -18.47 1.80 -28.21
CA ASN A 261 -17.63 1.91 -29.41
C ASN A 261 -17.35 3.40 -29.66
N THR A 262 -16.34 3.95 -29.02
CA THR A 262 -15.94 5.35 -29.22
C THR A 262 -14.56 5.39 -29.89
N SER A 263 -14.32 6.42 -30.69
CA SER A 263 -13.01 6.71 -31.30
C SER A 263 -11.90 6.94 -30.26
N GLN A 264 -12.28 7.16 -29.01
CA GLN A 264 -11.38 7.40 -27.87
C GLN A 264 -11.00 6.12 -27.12
N LEU A 265 -11.57 4.98 -27.50
CA LEU A 265 -11.28 3.71 -26.89
C LEU A 265 -9.90 3.20 -27.35
N ARG A 266 -9.08 2.76 -26.38
CA ARG A 266 -7.78 2.14 -26.63
C ARG A 266 -7.76 0.76 -26.00
N ARG A 267 -7.27 -0.21 -26.76
CA ARG A 267 -7.04 -1.59 -26.33
C ARG A 267 -5.56 -1.88 -26.20
N LEU A 268 -5.20 -2.76 -25.30
CA LEU A 268 -3.84 -3.18 -25.06
C LEU A 268 -3.62 -4.56 -25.70
N ASP A 269 -2.57 -4.69 -26.52
CA ASP A 269 -2.04 -6.00 -26.90
C ASP A 269 -0.97 -6.41 -25.88
N THR A 270 -1.30 -7.42 -25.09
CA THR A 270 -0.45 -7.98 -24.03
C THR A 270 0.17 -9.33 -24.42
N SER A 271 0.12 -9.73 -25.67
CA SER A 271 0.58 -11.05 -26.15
C SER A 271 2.04 -11.31 -25.81
N ARG A 272 2.92 -10.32 -26.08
CA ARG A 272 4.35 -10.41 -25.75
C ARG A 272 4.58 -10.49 -24.25
N LEU A 273 3.86 -9.70 -23.47
CA LEU A 273 3.91 -9.74 -22.00
C LEU A 273 3.50 -11.12 -21.48
N ALA A 274 2.43 -11.71 -22.01
CA ALA A 274 1.97 -13.03 -21.63
C ALA A 274 3.02 -14.13 -21.87
N MET A 275 3.74 -14.06 -23.00
CA MET A 275 4.84 -14.99 -23.28
C MET A 275 5.98 -14.84 -22.26
N VAL A 276 6.39 -13.61 -21.96
CA VAL A 276 7.47 -13.34 -20.99
C VAL A 276 7.05 -13.78 -19.58
N LEU A 277 5.83 -13.49 -19.14
CA LEU A 277 5.33 -13.96 -17.84
C LEU A 277 5.34 -15.49 -17.73
N THR A 278 4.96 -16.19 -18.82
CA THR A 278 5.00 -17.64 -18.87
C THR A 278 6.43 -18.17 -18.75
N GLN A 279 7.37 -17.59 -19.49
CA GLN A 279 8.78 -17.95 -19.42
C GLN A 279 9.39 -17.73 -18.03
N VAL A 280 9.15 -16.57 -17.44
CA VAL A 280 9.65 -16.22 -16.09
C VAL A 280 9.10 -17.19 -15.03
N ARG A 281 7.81 -17.55 -15.12
CA ARG A 281 7.22 -18.54 -14.20
C ARG A 281 7.84 -19.93 -14.36
N GLN A 282 8.18 -20.36 -15.58
CA GLN A 282 8.89 -21.61 -15.83
C GLN A 282 10.31 -21.58 -15.24
N GLN A 283 11.04 -20.46 -15.40
CA GLN A 283 12.37 -20.29 -14.83
C GLN A 283 12.36 -20.34 -13.30
N LEU A 284 11.37 -19.72 -12.64
CA LEU A 284 11.18 -19.84 -11.19
C LEU A 284 10.82 -21.27 -10.77
N ALA A 285 10.06 -22.01 -11.57
CA ALA A 285 9.77 -23.42 -11.30
C ALA A 285 11.03 -24.30 -11.39
N GLN A 286 11.98 -23.92 -12.24
CA GLN A 286 13.32 -24.55 -12.35
C GLN A 286 14.30 -24.09 -11.25
N LYS A 287 13.82 -23.33 -10.25
CA LYS A 287 14.58 -22.84 -9.10
C LYS A 287 15.67 -21.82 -9.44
N LEU A 288 15.61 -21.15 -10.59
CA LEU A 288 16.48 -19.99 -10.86
C LEU A 288 16.18 -18.87 -9.85
N SER A 289 17.23 -18.17 -9.43
CA SER A 289 17.04 -17.06 -8.48
C SER A 289 16.35 -15.86 -9.14
N PRO A 290 15.52 -15.09 -8.41
CA PRO A 290 14.86 -13.89 -8.97
C PRO A 290 15.85 -12.88 -9.58
N ALA A 291 17.02 -12.69 -8.97
CA ALA A 291 18.06 -11.81 -9.49
C ALA A 291 18.57 -12.26 -10.86
N GLN A 292 18.81 -13.56 -11.06
CA GLN A 292 19.31 -14.10 -12.35
C GLN A 292 18.34 -13.92 -13.51
N ILE A 293 17.04 -13.82 -13.22
CA ILE A 293 15.99 -13.66 -14.23
C ILE A 293 15.40 -12.22 -14.25
N GLY A 294 16.11 -11.26 -13.63
CA GLY A 294 15.76 -9.84 -13.69
C GLY A 294 14.57 -9.42 -12.85
N LEU A 295 14.15 -10.21 -11.86
CA LEU A 295 13.05 -9.87 -10.96
C LEU A 295 13.47 -9.03 -9.74
N GLY A 296 14.79 -8.87 -9.52
CA GLY A 296 15.36 -8.15 -8.39
C GLY A 296 15.91 -9.08 -7.30
N GLU A 297 16.69 -8.51 -6.38
CA GLU A 297 17.37 -9.23 -5.29
C GLU A 297 16.55 -9.26 -3.99
N ASP A 298 15.57 -8.40 -3.89
CA ASP A 298 14.74 -8.14 -2.70
C ASP A 298 13.54 -9.11 -2.54
N CYS A 299 13.45 -10.13 -3.38
CA CYS A 299 12.31 -11.03 -3.46
C CYS A 299 12.75 -12.49 -3.44
N SER A 300 12.16 -13.31 -2.57
CA SER A 300 12.38 -14.77 -2.59
C SER A 300 11.63 -15.43 -3.75
N VAL A 301 12.08 -16.61 -4.20
CA VAL A 301 11.43 -17.40 -5.26
C VAL A 301 9.94 -17.62 -4.98
N GLY A 302 9.59 -18.00 -3.74
CA GLY A 302 8.21 -18.26 -3.35
C GLY A 302 7.35 -16.99 -3.38
N HIS A 303 7.91 -15.86 -2.96
CA HIS A 303 7.22 -14.57 -2.97
C HIS A 303 7.00 -14.07 -4.41
N CYS A 304 8.04 -14.05 -5.23
CA CYS A 304 7.93 -13.69 -6.65
C CYS A 304 6.90 -14.55 -7.39
N ARG A 305 6.87 -15.86 -7.11
CA ARG A 305 5.90 -16.78 -7.72
C ARG A 305 4.47 -16.41 -7.35
N ARG A 306 4.17 -16.19 -6.07
CA ARG A 306 2.82 -15.77 -5.63
C ARG A 306 2.40 -14.46 -6.26
N LEU A 307 3.30 -13.48 -6.31
CA LEU A 307 3.02 -12.17 -6.90
C LEU A 307 2.79 -12.26 -8.41
N LEU A 308 3.59 -13.04 -9.14
CA LEU A 308 3.38 -13.29 -10.56
C LEU A 308 2.07 -14.05 -10.84
N ASP A 309 1.69 -14.99 -9.97
CA ASP A 309 0.40 -15.69 -10.09
C ASP A 309 -0.78 -14.72 -9.89
N HIS A 310 -0.64 -13.75 -8.99
CA HIS A 310 -1.61 -12.67 -8.80
C HIS A 310 -1.71 -11.76 -10.04
N LEU A 311 -0.58 -11.38 -10.64
CA LEU A 311 -0.51 -10.44 -11.76
C LEU A 311 -0.83 -11.08 -13.12
N ALA A 312 -0.63 -12.38 -13.27
CA ALA A 312 -0.72 -13.05 -14.58
C ALA A 312 -2.06 -12.80 -15.28
N ARG A 313 -3.17 -12.89 -14.56
CA ARG A 313 -4.50 -12.68 -15.14
C ARG A 313 -4.80 -11.23 -15.52
N PRO A 314 -4.68 -10.25 -14.60
CA PRO A 314 -4.96 -8.86 -14.95
C PRO A 314 -4.01 -8.33 -16.03
N TRP A 315 -2.74 -8.68 -15.99
CA TRP A 315 -1.74 -8.20 -16.96
C TRP A 315 -1.85 -8.85 -18.34
N THR A 316 -2.41 -10.04 -18.44
CA THR A 316 -2.72 -10.68 -19.72
C THR A 316 -4.18 -10.51 -20.14
N GLN A 317 -4.93 -9.65 -19.45
CA GLN A 317 -6.33 -9.34 -19.70
C GLN A 317 -7.26 -10.57 -19.70
N ALA A 318 -6.84 -11.66 -19.05
CA ALA A 318 -7.68 -12.85 -18.93
C ALA A 318 -8.85 -12.59 -17.98
N ARG A 319 -10.07 -12.82 -18.44
CA ARG A 319 -11.26 -12.76 -17.58
C ARG A 319 -11.12 -13.79 -16.46
N ALA A 320 -11.22 -13.34 -15.22
CA ALA A 320 -11.28 -14.23 -14.07
C ALA A 320 -12.73 -14.48 -13.69
N ALA A 321 -13.14 -15.75 -13.72
CA ALA A 321 -14.36 -16.14 -13.02
C ALA A 321 -14.12 -15.92 -11.52
N ARG A 322 -14.99 -15.14 -10.87
CA ARG A 322 -14.94 -14.97 -9.41
C ARG A 322 -15.27 -16.29 -8.74
N LYS A 323 -14.46 -16.70 -7.78
CA LYS A 323 -14.67 -17.93 -7.02
C LYS A 323 -16.01 -17.90 -6.25
N PHE A 324 -16.40 -16.72 -5.77
CA PHE A 324 -17.66 -16.50 -5.05
C PHE A 324 -18.40 -15.30 -5.63
N ARG A 325 -19.72 -15.48 -5.81
CA ARG A 325 -20.61 -14.39 -6.22
C ARG A 325 -20.76 -13.40 -5.05
N ARG A 326 -20.65 -12.12 -5.33
CA ARG A 326 -20.98 -11.06 -4.36
C ARG A 326 -22.45 -10.70 -4.50
N GLN A 327 -23.09 -10.52 -3.36
CA GLN A 327 -24.46 -10.05 -3.28
C GLN A 327 -24.43 -8.66 -2.61
N ALA A 328 -25.28 -7.75 -3.08
CA ALA A 328 -25.52 -6.52 -2.35
C ALA A 328 -26.05 -6.90 -0.96
N ALA A 329 -25.51 -6.30 0.06
CA ALA A 329 -25.96 -6.47 1.43
C ALA A 329 -26.02 -5.08 2.08
N SER A 330 -26.90 -4.94 3.05
CA SER A 330 -27.06 -3.73 3.83
C SER A 330 -27.15 -4.10 5.31
N GLY A 331 -26.74 -3.23 6.19
CA GLY A 331 -26.76 -3.43 7.63
C GLY A 331 -25.45 -2.95 8.28
N ILE A 332 -25.41 -3.03 9.59
CA ILE A 332 -24.26 -2.60 10.38
C ILE A 332 -23.53 -3.82 10.91
N ALA A 333 -22.27 -3.96 10.58
CA ALA A 333 -21.36 -4.93 11.19
C ALA A 333 -20.62 -4.27 12.36
N LYS A 334 -20.45 -5.04 13.44
CA LYS A 334 -19.62 -4.62 14.58
C LYS A 334 -18.21 -5.13 14.38
N VAL A 335 -17.22 -4.25 14.51
CA VAL A 335 -15.81 -4.55 14.22
C VAL A 335 -14.94 -4.22 15.44
N GLY A 336 -14.09 -5.16 15.84
CA GLY A 336 -13.09 -4.99 16.88
C GLY A 336 -11.68 -5.23 16.35
N ALA A 337 -10.73 -4.40 16.77
CA ALA A 337 -9.31 -4.51 16.43
C ALA A 337 -8.45 -4.65 17.67
N GLY A 338 -7.32 -5.36 17.55
CA GLY A 338 -6.40 -5.66 18.64
C GLY A 338 -6.79 -6.90 19.45
N PHE A 339 -5.78 -7.71 19.84
CA PHE A 339 -6.00 -9.02 20.47
C PHE A 339 -6.85 -8.95 21.73
N GLU A 340 -6.67 -7.93 22.57
CA GLU A 340 -7.43 -7.77 23.81
C GLU A 340 -8.92 -7.54 23.53
N ALA A 341 -9.26 -6.58 22.68
CA ALA A 341 -10.65 -6.29 22.32
C ALA A 341 -11.30 -7.47 21.58
N MET A 342 -10.58 -8.08 20.62
CA MET A 342 -11.07 -9.25 19.89
C MET A 342 -11.34 -10.42 20.84
N HIS A 343 -10.45 -10.67 21.80
CA HIS A 343 -10.62 -11.73 22.79
C HIS A 343 -11.84 -11.48 23.67
N PHE A 344 -12.05 -10.24 24.11
CA PHE A 344 -13.24 -9.84 24.85
C PHE A 344 -14.53 -10.06 24.03
N PHE A 345 -14.57 -9.62 22.78
CA PHE A 345 -15.77 -9.78 21.94
C PHE A 345 -16.10 -11.24 21.62
N ILE A 346 -15.10 -12.11 21.51
CA ILE A 346 -15.29 -13.53 21.20
C ILE A 346 -15.64 -14.32 22.48
N SER A 347 -14.98 -14.04 23.60
CA SER A 347 -15.20 -14.77 24.86
C SER A 347 -16.39 -14.26 25.68
N GLY A 348 -16.77 -12.97 25.47
CA GLY A 348 -17.74 -12.26 26.34
C GLY A 348 -17.20 -11.91 27.72
N LYS A 349 -15.90 -12.10 27.99
CA LYS A 349 -15.28 -11.91 29.31
C LYS A 349 -13.94 -11.18 29.16
N GLU A 350 -13.60 -10.37 30.18
CA GLU A 350 -12.24 -9.83 30.28
C GLU A 350 -11.22 -10.96 30.47
N PHE A 351 -10.05 -10.78 29.82
CA PHE A 351 -8.99 -11.75 29.94
C PHE A 351 -8.40 -11.74 31.36
N SER A 352 -8.37 -12.91 31.98
CA SER A 352 -7.72 -13.13 33.28
C SER A 352 -6.70 -14.26 33.14
N GLN A 353 -5.63 -14.18 33.93
CA GLN A 353 -4.65 -15.27 33.99
C GLN A 353 -5.33 -16.54 34.53
N PRO A 354 -5.07 -17.72 33.96
CA PRO A 354 -5.54 -18.97 34.52
C PRO A 354 -5.13 -19.11 36.00
N GLU A 355 -6.01 -19.65 36.83
CA GLU A 355 -5.89 -19.68 38.30
C GLU A 355 -4.61 -20.32 38.87
N ASN A 356 -3.88 -21.09 38.06
CA ASN A 356 -2.63 -21.74 38.43
C ASN A 356 -1.38 -20.85 38.34
N VAL A 357 -1.51 -19.61 37.86
CA VAL A 357 -0.38 -18.69 37.76
C VAL A 357 -0.43 -17.70 38.90
N ARG A 358 0.34 -17.96 39.96
CA ARG A 358 0.54 -16.99 41.05
C ARG A 358 1.39 -15.83 40.51
N MET A 359 0.77 -14.67 40.34
CA MET A 359 1.49 -13.44 40.06
C MET A 359 2.03 -12.88 41.37
N TYR A 360 3.35 -12.87 41.51
CA TYR A 360 4.01 -12.03 42.47
C TYR A 360 4.34 -10.70 41.82
N SER A 361 3.73 -9.61 42.26
CA SER A 361 4.14 -8.27 41.81
C SER A 361 5.53 -7.98 42.37
N ARG A 362 6.25 -7.04 41.75
CA ARG A 362 7.56 -6.59 42.27
C ARG A 362 7.43 -6.04 43.71
N GLN A 363 6.28 -5.44 44.04
CA GLN A 363 5.92 -5.00 45.38
C GLN A 363 5.72 -6.17 46.34
N ASP A 364 5.09 -7.26 45.90
CA ASP A 364 4.94 -8.47 46.71
C ASP A 364 6.29 -9.10 47.02
N PHE A 365 7.22 -9.06 46.05
CA PHE A 365 8.58 -9.55 46.25
C PHE A 365 9.38 -8.66 47.21
N ASP A 366 9.26 -7.34 47.11
CA ASP A 366 9.91 -6.38 48.00
C ASP A 366 9.31 -6.46 49.41
N THR A 367 7.99 -6.67 49.54
CA THR A 367 7.30 -6.85 50.83
C THR A 367 7.66 -8.18 51.47
N LEU A 368 7.75 -9.27 50.70
CA LEU A 368 8.19 -10.58 51.19
C LEU A 368 9.66 -10.57 51.65
N PHE A 369 10.52 -9.81 50.97
CA PHE A 369 11.94 -9.74 51.26
C PHE A 369 12.28 -8.81 52.44
N VAL A 370 11.51 -7.70 52.56
CA VAL A 370 11.78 -6.66 53.56
C VAL A 370 11.06 -6.94 54.90
N PHE A 371 9.83 -7.47 54.89
CA PHE A 371 8.99 -7.55 56.09
C PHE A 371 8.69 -8.95 56.59
N ARG A 372 9.05 -10.03 55.88
CA ARG A 372 8.73 -11.42 56.25
C ARG A 372 7.26 -11.67 56.66
N GLN A 373 6.35 -10.82 56.28
CA GLN A 373 4.92 -10.97 56.54
C GLN A 373 4.17 -11.09 55.20
N MET A 374 3.43 -12.18 55.06
CA MET A 374 2.42 -12.31 54.00
C MET A 374 1.15 -11.65 54.51
N ASP A 375 0.78 -10.54 53.92
CA ASP A 375 -0.59 -10.04 54.03
C ASP A 375 -1.54 -10.99 53.29
N ASP A 376 -2.76 -11.10 53.84
CA ASP A 376 -3.82 -12.00 53.42
C ASP A 376 -4.03 -11.92 51.87
N PRO A 377 -3.88 -13.02 51.10
CA PRO A 377 -4.05 -13.02 49.67
C PRO A 377 -5.49 -12.72 49.20
N THR A 378 -6.44 -12.56 50.15
CA THR A 378 -7.83 -12.17 49.85
C THR A 378 -8.04 -10.65 49.84
N ALA A 379 -7.10 -9.86 50.32
CA ALA A 379 -7.14 -8.40 50.20
C ALA A 379 -6.70 -7.99 48.77
N LYS A 380 -7.59 -8.15 47.83
CA LYS A 380 -7.43 -7.62 46.47
C LYS A 380 -7.42 -6.10 46.51
N LEU A 381 -6.26 -5.48 46.57
CA LEU A 381 -6.09 -4.14 46.02
C LEU A 381 -6.28 -4.26 44.51
N GLN A 382 -7.51 -4.31 44.07
CA GLN A 382 -7.87 -3.98 42.70
C GLN A 382 -7.61 -2.49 42.51
N ILE A 383 -6.42 -2.13 42.03
CA ILE A 383 -6.29 -0.93 41.26
C ILE A 383 -7.04 -1.25 39.96
N GLN A 384 -8.34 -1.06 40.00
CA GLN A 384 -9.13 -0.88 38.79
C GLN A 384 -8.62 0.41 38.14
N GLN A 385 -7.60 0.31 37.30
CA GLN A 385 -7.58 1.16 36.13
C GLN A 385 -8.88 0.81 35.42
N GLY A 386 -9.82 1.77 35.42
CA GLY A 386 -11.12 1.59 34.77
C GLY A 386 -10.87 1.16 33.34
N THR A 387 -11.02 -0.12 33.11
CA THR A 387 -10.91 -0.68 31.77
C THR A 387 -12.08 -0.09 31.00
N GLN A 388 -11.78 0.82 30.10
CA GLN A 388 -12.80 1.33 29.18
C GLN A 388 -13.29 0.10 28.42
N VAL A 389 -14.52 -0.33 28.72
CA VAL A 389 -15.14 -1.47 28.03
C VAL A 389 -15.00 -1.22 26.55
N ALA A 390 -14.19 -2.01 25.87
CA ALA A 390 -13.94 -1.87 24.44
C ALA A 390 -15.29 -1.91 23.72
N ARG A 391 -15.62 -0.84 23.01
CA ARG A 391 -16.82 -0.81 22.19
C ARG A 391 -16.42 -1.17 20.76
N PRO A 392 -17.16 -2.04 20.09
CA PRO A 392 -16.87 -2.32 18.69
C PRO A 392 -17.19 -1.10 17.82
N ASP A 393 -16.39 -0.87 16.80
CA ASP A 393 -16.68 0.10 15.75
C ASP A 393 -17.85 -0.38 14.89
N GLU A 394 -18.69 0.53 14.44
CA GLU A 394 -19.80 0.24 13.54
C GLU A 394 -19.40 0.54 12.10
N TRP A 395 -19.59 -0.47 11.22
CA TRP A 395 -19.30 -0.39 9.81
C TRP A 395 -20.52 -0.78 8.98
N GLU A 396 -20.80 -0.01 7.94
CA GLU A 396 -21.83 -0.35 6.97
C GLU A 396 -21.37 -1.49 6.06
N VAL A 397 -22.22 -2.49 5.86
CA VAL A 397 -21.98 -3.59 4.92
C VAL A 397 -22.46 -3.16 3.54
N VAL A 398 -21.52 -3.03 2.59
CA VAL A 398 -21.80 -2.64 1.19
C VAL A 398 -22.16 -3.86 0.33
N ASN A 399 -21.42 -4.93 0.51
CA ASN A 399 -21.71 -6.23 -0.11
C ASN A 399 -21.02 -7.36 0.66
N GLN A 400 -21.50 -8.58 0.42
CA GLN A 400 -20.95 -9.79 1.04
C GLN A 400 -20.80 -10.92 0.02
N SER A 401 -19.96 -11.88 0.36
CA SER A 401 -19.76 -13.14 -0.32
C SER A 401 -19.59 -14.27 0.70
N ALA A 402 -19.52 -15.51 0.26
CA ALA A 402 -19.37 -16.65 1.17
C ALA A 402 -18.16 -16.57 2.10
N ASN A 403 -17.13 -15.80 1.77
CA ASN A 403 -15.88 -15.72 2.53
C ASN A 403 -15.44 -14.29 2.90
N GLY A 404 -16.30 -13.28 2.75
CA GLY A 404 -15.87 -11.93 3.12
C GLY A 404 -16.87 -10.83 2.83
N PHE A 405 -16.54 -9.63 3.30
CA PHE A 405 -17.38 -8.45 3.27
C PHE A 405 -16.64 -7.26 2.65
N ARG A 406 -17.39 -6.38 2.02
CA ARG A 406 -16.96 -5.00 1.78
C ARG A 406 -17.66 -4.11 2.80
N LEU A 407 -16.86 -3.46 3.61
CA LEU A 407 -17.32 -2.59 4.70
C LEU A 407 -16.94 -1.15 4.42
N MET A 408 -17.74 -0.22 4.94
CA MET A 408 -17.50 1.21 4.84
C MET A 408 -17.82 1.89 6.18
N ARG A 409 -17.05 2.90 6.55
CA ARG A 409 -17.35 3.79 7.69
C ARG A 409 -16.86 5.20 7.44
N SER A 410 -17.34 6.17 8.26
CA SER A 410 -16.79 7.51 8.32
C SER A 410 -15.35 7.52 8.87
N ILE A 411 -14.73 8.70 8.94
CA ILE A 411 -13.36 8.87 9.48
C ILE A 411 -13.24 8.52 10.97
N ALA A 412 -14.35 8.61 11.73
CA ALA A 412 -14.34 8.30 13.16
C ALA A 412 -14.13 6.80 13.44
N GLY A 413 -13.38 6.47 14.50
CA GLY A 413 -13.13 5.12 14.95
C GLY A 413 -11.65 4.74 14.99
N ALA A 414 -11.34 3.49 15.33
CA ALA A 414 -9.98 3.00 15.48
C ALA A 414 -9.20 3.02 14.17
N LYS A 415 -7.88 3.27 14.25
CA LYS A 415 -7.00 3.13 13.08
C LYS A 415 -6.89 1.68 12.65
N ILE A 416 -6.97 1.43 11.35
CA ILE A 416 -6.89 0.09 10.74
C ILE A 416 -5.75 0.04 9.73
N ALA A 417 -5.00 -1.05 9.75
CA ALA A 417 -3.93 -1.32 8.80
C ALA A 417 -4.34 -2.37 7.76
N HIS A 418 -3.73 -2.28 6.59
CA HIS A 418 -3.84 -3.34 5.60
C HIS A 418 -3.22 -4.65 6.13
N GLY A 419 -3.88 -5.77 5.92
CA GLY A 419 -3.45 -7.07 6.41
C GLY A 419 -3.78 -7.36 7.87
N GLN A 420 -4.31 -6.39 8.63
CA GLN A 420 -4.62 -6.50 10.05
C GLN A 420 -5.73 -7.53 10.31
N LEU A 421 -5.66 -8.19 11.47
CA LEU A 421 -6.70 -9.06 11.99
C LEU A 421 -7.82 -8.24 12.66
N LEU A 422 -9.07 -8.64 12.42
CA LEU A 422 -10.27 -8.04 13.01
C LEU A 422 -11.19 -9.13 13.55
N ALA A 423 -11.91 -8.83 14.62
CA ALA A 423 -13.11 -9.56 14.99
C ALA A 423 -14.32 -8.84 14.38
N VAL A 424 -15.17 -9.56 13.66
CA VAL A 424 -16.32 -9.00 12.94
C VAL A 424 -17.57 -9.78 13.29
N CYS A 425 -18.61 -9.08 13.73
CA CYS A 425 -19.95 -9.64 13.88
C CYS A 425 -20.83 -9.04 12.78
N PRO A 426 -21.24 -9.83 11.77
CA PRO A 426 -22.14 -9.36 10.72
C PRO A 426 -23.50 -8.94 11.28
N HIS A 427 -24.25 -8.13 10.53
CA HIS A 427 -25.56 -7.63 10.96
C HIS A 427 -26.61 -8.74 11.18
N ASP A 428 -26.45 -9.85 10.49
CA ASP A 428 -27.31 -11.04 10.54
C ASP A 428 -26.73 -12.15 11.42
N GLY A 429 -25.57 -11.90 12.06
CA GLY A 429 -24.90 -12.85 12.95
C GLY A 429 -25.01 -12.47 14.42
N ASP A 430 -24.90 -13.47 15.28
CA ASP A 430 -24.90 -13.35 16.75
C ASP A 430 -23.49 -13.54 17.36
N ARG A 431 -22.50 -13.88 16.55
CA ARG A 431 -21.14 -14.21 16.98
C ARG A 431 -20.08 -13.46 16.18
N PHE A 432 -18.99 -13.16 16.84
CA PHE A 432 -17.80 -12.61 16.19
C PHE A 432 -17.03 -13.73 15.48
N ILE A 433 -16.61 -13.45 14.25
CA ILE A 433 -15.66 -14.24 13.48
C ILE A 433 -14.34 -13.46 13.35
N LEU A 434 -13.24 -14.16 13.12
CA LEU A 434 -11.97 -13.51 12.77
C LEU A 434 -11.90 -13.30 11.26
N ALA A 435 -11.42 -12.13 10.85
CA ALA A 435 -11.25 -11.78 9.45
C ALA A 435 -9.98 -10.94 9.25
N GLN A 436 -9.36 -11.04 8.08
CA GLN A 436 -8.20 -10.23 7.71
C GLN A 436 -8.62 -9.14 6.72
N VAL A 437 -8.06 -7.94 6.90
CA VAL A 437 -8.19 -6.83 5.94
C VAL A 437 -7.39 -7.16 4.68
N THR A 438 -8.06 -7.49 3.59
CA THR A 438 -7.44 -7.87 2.31
C THR A 438 -7.15 -6.70 1.39
N TRP A 439 -7.89 -5.61 1.52
CA TRP A 439 -7.63 -4.32 0.89
C TRP A 439 -8.26 -3.22 1.71
N LEU A 440 -7.67 -2.04 1.65
CA LEU A 440 -8.07 -0.88 2.45
C LEU A 440 -7.85 0.39 1.63
N MET A 441 -8.79 1.33 1.71
CA MET A 441 -8.71 2.61 1.04
C MET A 441 -9.46 3.67 1.83
N GLN A 442 -8.90 4.87 1.88
CA GLN A 442 -9.60 6.08 2.30
C GLN A 442 -10.23 6.73 1.05
N ASP A 443 -11.54 6.93 1.07
CA ASP A 443 -12.24 7.60 -0.02
C ASP A 443 -12.02 9.12 -0.02
N ARG A 444 -12.54 9.82 -1.04
CA ARG A 444 -12.39 11.27 -1.18
C ARG A 444 -13.09 12.08 -0.09
N SER A 445 -14.07 11.50 0.60
CA SER A 445 -14.75 12.13 1.74
C SER A 445 -13.98 11.96 3.06
N GLY A 446 -12.90 11.19 3.06
CA GLY A 446 -12.13 10.81 4.23
C GLY A 446 -12.63 9.54 4.91
N GLY A 447 -13.72 8.94 4.44
CA GLY A 447 -14.23 7.67 4.94
C GLY A 447 -13.29 6.49 4.62
N LEU A 448 -13.45 5.40 5.35
CA LEU A 448 -12.69 4.18 5.10
C LEU A 448 -13.54 3.13 4.39
N VAL A 449 -12.98 2.52 3.37
CA VAL A 449 -13.56 1.38 2.66
C VAL A 449 -12.59 0.21 2.74
N ALA A 450 -13.08 -0.93 3.20
CA ALA A 450 -12.25 -2.12 3.39
C ALA A 450 -12.92 -3.36 2.81
N GLY A 451 -12.12 -4.23 2.22
CA GLY A 451 -12.49 -5.60 1.96
C GLY A 451 -11.86 -6.52 2.99
N ILE A 452 -12.66 -7.36 3.61
CA ILE A 452 -12.18 -8.32 4.60
C ILE A 452 -12.49 -9.74 4.15
N ALA A 453 -11.60 -10.68 4.50
CA ALA A 453 -11.79 -12.10 4.28
C ALA A 453 -11.86 -12.83 5.61
N ALA A 454 -12.92 -13.59 5.84
CA ALA A 454 -13.08 -14.39 7.05
C ALA A 454 -12.02 -15.49 7.12
N LEU A 455 -11.44 -15.71 8.29
CA LEU A 455 -10.64 -16.87 8.59
C LEU A 455 -11.58 -18.08 8.75
N PRO A 456 -11.13 -19.30 8.35
CA PRO A 456 -11.99 -20.47 8.44
C PRO A 456 -12.22 -20.91 9.88
N GLY A 457 -13.47 -21.26 10.18
CA GLY A 457 -13.89 -21.78 11.48
C GLY A 457 -14.36 -20.71 12.46
N THR A 458 -15.15 -21.11 13.44
CA THR A 458 -15.62 -20.24 14.53
C THR A 458 -14.52 -20.13 15.58
N PRO A 459 -14.00 -18.90 15.86
CA PRO A 459 -12.90 -18.75 16.78
C PRO A 459 -13.31 -19.07 18.23
N GLN A 460 -12.39 -19.69 18.95
CA GLN A 460 -12.46 -19.87 20.39
C GLN A 460 -11.35 -19.06 21.04
N ALA A 461 -11.71 -18.21 21.98
CA ALA A 461 -10.74 -17.44 22.76
C ALA A 461 -9.99 -18.37 23.73
N ILE A 462 -8.67 -18.35 23.65
CA ILE A 462 -7.78 -19.17 24.48
C ILE A 462 -6.65 -18.32 25.05
N ALA A 463 -5.95 -18.85 26.03
CA ALA A 463 -4.71 -18.27 26.54
C ALA A 463 -3.51 -19.10 26.03
N THR A 464 -2.38 -18.45 25.79
CA THR A 464 -1.15 -19.12 25.36
C THR A 464 0.08 -18.52 26.03
N ARG A 465 1.11 -19.33 26.28
CA ARG A 465 2.40 -18.86 26.78
C ARG A 465 3.58 -19.58 26.13
N LEU A 466 4.70 -18.88 26.08
CA LEU A 466 5.98 -19.49 25.69
C LEU A 466 6.51 -20.36 26.83
N LEU A 467 7.12 -21.48 26.51
CA LEU A 467 7.82 -22.30 27.47
C LEU A 467 9.31 -21.93 27.44
N SER A 468 9.74 -21.13 28.42
CA SER A 468 11.15 -20.71 28.55
C SER A 468 11.99 -21.86 29.09
N GLY A 469 12.92 -22.38 28.28
CA GLY A 469 13.80 -23.50 28.66
C GLY A 469 14.84 -23.20 29.75
N HIS A 470 15.07 -21.93 30.15
CA HIS A 470 16.30 -21.60 30.90
C HIS A 470 16.16 -20.65 32.11
N THR A 471 15.00 -20.08 32.42
CA THR A 471 14.95 -19.04 33.48
C THR A 471 14.09 -19.37 34.70
N GLY A 472 13.43 -20.51 34.76
CA GLY A 472 12.60 -20.89 35.91
C GLY A 472 11.43 -19.94 36.28
N LYS A 473 11.24 -18.85 35.49
CA LYS A 473 10.10 -17.94 35.64
C LYS A 473 9.00 -18.39 34.70
N ALA A 474 7.84 -18.71 35.24
CA ALA A 474 6.65 -18.97 34.43
C ALA A 474 6.28 -17.67 33.66
N GLU A 475 6.29 -17.72 32.33
CA GLU A 475 5.80 -16.60 31.53
C GLU A 475 4.27 -16.46 31.70
N LEU A 476 3.79 -15.23 31.63
CA LEU A 476 2.36 -14.94 31.70
C LEU A 476 1.67 -15.44 30.42
N TYR A 477 0.43 -15.85 30.57
CA TYR A 477 -0.41 -16.15 29.42
C TYR A 477 -0.81 -14.89 28.66
N THR A 478 -0.88 -15.02 27.35
CA THR A 478 -1.30 -13.97 26.40
C THR A 478 -2.54 -14.45 25.66
N GLN A 479 -3.38 -13.53 25.20
CA GLN A 479 -4.57 -13.83 24.42
C GLN A 479 -4.18 -14.47 23.07
N ALA A 480 -4.94 -15.48 22.68
CA ALA A 480 -4.84 -16.14 21.39
C ALA A 480 -6.20 -16.72 20.99
N PHE A 481 -6.28 -17.28 19.78
CA PHE A 481 -7.51 -17.91 19.31
C PHE A 481 -7.21 -19.27 18.72
N LEU A 482 -8.10 -20.22 18.98
CA LEU A 482 -8.15 -21.52 18.33
C LEU A 482 -9.21 -21.48 17.23
N LEU A 483 -8.83 -21.88 16.02
CA LEU A 483 -9.72 -22.09 14.89
C LEU A 483 -9.85 -23.60 14.65
N PRO A 484 -11.05 -24.19 14.76
CA PRO A 484 -11.28 -25.60 14.49
C PRO A 484 -11.06 -25.91 13.01
N ALA A 485 -10.84 -27.18 12.70
CA ALA A 485 -10.79 -27.66 11.33
C ALA A 485 -12.13 -27.46 10.63
N VAL A 486 -12.09 -27.15 9.33
CA VAL A 486 -13.27 -27.03 8.47
C VAL A 486 -13.06 -27.90 7.24
N ASP A 487 -13.56 -29.12 7.29
CA ASP A 487 -13.33 -30.16 6.27
C ASP A 487 -13.87 -29.76 4.89
N ALA A 488 -15.00 -29.03 4.87
CA ALA A 488 -15.64 -28.58 3.63
C ALA A 488 -14.75 -27.72 2.72
N ILE A 489 -13.71 -27.09 3.28
CA ILE A 489 -12.75 -26.24 2.56
C ILE A 489 -11.30 -26.69 2.77
N ASN A 490 -11.09 -27.89 3.32
CA ASN A 490 -9.78 -28.44 3.67
C ASN A 490 -8.93 -27.48 4.53
N ALA A 491 -9.56 -26.76 5.45
CA ALA A 491 -8.85 -25.90 6.38
C ALA A 491 -8.48 -26.67 7.65
N PRO A 492 -7.18 -26.81 7.97
CA PRO A 492 -6.76 -27.51 9.18
C PRO A 492 -7.06 -26.70 10.44
N GLN A 493 -7.15 -27.40 11.57
CA GLN A 493 -7.16 -26.75 12.88
C GLN A 493 -5.88 -25.89 13.04
N SER A 494 -6.04 -24.70 13.59
CA SER A 494 -4.95 -23.73 13.65
C SER A 494 -5.05 -22.80 14.85
N LEU A 495 -3.93 -22.22 15.24
CA LEU A 495 -3.84 -21.17 16.24
C LEU A 495 -3.65 -19.82 15.56
N VAL A 496 -4.26 -18.78 16.11
CA VAL A 496 -4.00 -17.38 15.76
C VAL A 496 -3.29 -16.74 16.94
N LEU A 497 -2.03 -16.41 16.72
CA LEU A 497 -1.07 -15.92 17.71
C LEU A 497 -0.65 -14.49 17.38
N PRO A 498 -0.16 -13.71 18.34
CA PRO A 498 0.51 -12.45 18.06
C PRO A 498 1.73 -12.64 17.14
N VAL A 499 2.10 -11.60 16.40
CA VAL A 499 3.26 -11.63 15.49
C VAL A 499 4.57 -11.94 16.26
N GLY A 500 5.46 -12.73 15.62
CA GLY A 500 6.77 -13.12 16.19
C GLY A 500 6.73 -14.34 17.12
N TRP A 501 5.57 -14.96 17.29
CA TRP A 501 5.45 -16.18 18.11
C TRP A 501 5.89 -17.42 17.35
N PHE A 502 5.71 -17.46 16.04
CA PHE A 502 6.11 -18.62 15.25
C PHE A 502 7.63 -18.72 15.14
N GLN A 503 8.12 -19.89 15.51
CA GLN A 503 9.43 -20.43 15.10
C GLN A 503 9.24 -21.91 14.76
N PRO A 504 9.90 -22.42 13.73
CA PRO A 504 9.79 -23.83 13.39
C PRO A 504 10.07 -24.74 14.59
N SER A 505 9.14 -25.66 14.85
CA SER A 505 9.23 -26.63 15.96
C SER A 505 9.21 -26.03 17.38
N ARG A 506 8.88 -24.75 17.54
CA ARG A 506 8.72 -24.16 18.88
C ARG A 506 7.55 -24.81 19.60
N VAL A 507 7.78 -25.17 20.86
CA VAL A 507 6.75 -25.68 21.77
C VAL A 507 6.18 -24.53 22.60
N ILE A 508 4.86 -24.43 22.61
CA ILE A 508 4.10 -23.46 23.43
C ILE A 508 3.05 -24.21 24.27
N GLU A 509 2.55 -23.57 25.28
CA GLU A 509 1.43 -24.08 26.06
C GLU A 509 0.17 -23.27 25.72
N ILE A 510 -0.90 -23.96 25.41
CA ILE A 510 -2.24 -23.38 25.20
C ILE A 510 -3.13 -23.78 26.37
N TYR A 511 -4.02 -22.87 26.78
CA TYR A 511 -4.97 -23.08 27.86
C TYR A 511 -6.36 -22.68 27.40
N SER A 512 -7.27 -23.63 27.36
CA SER A 512 -8.71 -23.40 27.15
C SER A 512 -9.50 -23.77 28.42
N GLU A 513 -9.40 -25.02 28.85
CA GLU A 513 -9.92 -25.53 30.12
C GLU A 513 -8.79 -26.21 30.91
N THR A 514 -7.87 -26.82 30.21
CA THR A 514 -6.67 -27.45 30.75
C THR A 514 -5.44 -27.04 29.93
N PRO A 515 -4.25 -27.00 30.54
CA PRO A 515 -3.03 -26.68 29.81
C PRO A 515 -2.65 -27.85 28.89
N VAL A 516 -2.36 -27.54 27.63
CA VAL A 516 -1.93 -28.50 26.61
C VAL A 516 -0.68 -27.97 25.92
N ARG A 517 0.34 -28.81 25.76
CA ARG A 517 1.54 -28.44 25.00
C ARG A 517 1.35 -28.76 23.53
N VAL A 518 1.74 -27.82 22.69
CA VAL A 518 1.67 -27.94 21.24
C VAL A 518 2.97 -27.49 20.61
N ARG A 519 3.36 -28.15 19.54
CA ARG A 519 4.51 -27.78 18.71
C ARG A 519 4.02 -27.11 17.45
N LEU A 520 4.50 -25.88 17.19
CA LEU A 520 4.19 -25.12 15.99
C LEU A 520 4.86 -25.75 14.77
N ASP A 521 4.13 -25.86 13.67
CA ASP A 521 4.56 -26.55 12.46
C ASP A 521 4.89 -25.56 11.33
N HIS A 522 3.88 -24.87 10.77
CA HIS A 522 4.11 -23.89 9.72
C HIS A 522 3.07 -22.76 9.76
N ILE A 523 3.45 -21.61 9.18
CA ILE A 523 2.55 -20.47 9.01
C ILE A 523 1.57 -20.78 7.86
N LEU A 524 0.29 -20.69 8.14
CA LEU A 524 -0.80 -20.81 7.17
C LEU A 524 -1.18 -19.46 6.57
N GLN A 525 -1.09 -18.40 7.39
CA GLN A 525 -1.44 -17.03 7.04
C GLN A 525 -0.83 -16.08 8.06
N ASP A 526 -0.39 -14.90 7.61
CA ASP A 526 0.20 -13.89 8.46
C ASP A 526 -0.31 -12.49 8.11
N GLY A 527 -0.13 -11.58 9.06
CA GLY A 527 -0.45 -10.17 8.94
C GLY A 527 0.50 -9.31 9.77
N PRO A 528 0.28 -7.99 9.78
CA PRO A 528 1.14 -7.09 10.56
C PRO A 528 1.04 -7.29 12.08
N ASP A 529 -0.02 -7.91 12.57
CA ASP A 529 -0.34 -8.06 13.99
C ASP A 529 -0.62 -9.51 14.42
N PHE A 530 -0.65 -10.48 13.49
CA PHE A 530 -0.96 -11.86 13.80
C PHE A 530 -0.22 -12.86 12.92
N GLU A 531 -0.12 -14.09 13.42
CA GLU A 531 0.33 -15.29 12.71
C GLU A 531 -0.71 -16.40 12.92
N ARG A 532 -1.25 -16.96 11.84
CA ARG A 532 -2.07 -18.16 11.88
C ARG A 532 -1.21 -19.35 11.55
N VAL A 533 -1.11 -20.29 12.49
CA VAL A 533 -0.15 -21.40 12.41
C VAL A 533 -0.84 -22.76 12.58
N SER A 534 -0.35 -23.76 11.87
CA SER A 534 -0.67 -25.16 12.15
C SER A 534 0.18 -25.68 13.29
N TYR A 535 -0.30 -26.68 14.00
CA TYR A 535 0.36 -27.25 15.15
C TYR A 535 0.08 -28.74 15.29
N VAL A 536 0.93 -29.44 16.04
CA VAL A 536 0.73 -30.82 16.45
C VAL A 536 0.78 -30.90 17.98
N LEU A 537 -0.03 -31.81 18.55
CA LEU A 537 0.00 -32.06 19.99
C LEU A 537 1.35 -32.66 20.36
N GLU A 538 1.97 -32.11 21.40
CA GLU A 538 3.17 -32.71 21.97
C GLU A 538 2.73 -33.79 22.97
N LYS A 539 3.20 -35.04 22.73
CA LYS A 539 2.88 -36.20 23.57
C LYS A 539 3.69 -36.18 24.85
#